data_54f164bb7423f6c70968508cab0502f1
#
_entry.id   54f164bb7423f6c70968508cab0502f1
#
_cell.length_a   1.000
_cell.length_b   1.000
_cell.length_c   1.000
_cell.angle_alpha   90.00
_cell.angle_beta   90.00
_cell.angle_gamma   90.00
#
_symmetry.space_group_name_H-M   'P 1'
#
loop_
_entity.id
_entity.type
_entity.pdbx_description
1 polymer ?
#
loop_
_entity_poly.entity_id
_entity_poly.type
_entity_poly.pdbx_seq_one_letter_code
_entity_poly.pdbx_strand_id
1 'polypeptide(L)'
;MIETFPSNVSHTSLIKRCFLCIRNHSRYMKKVFEKIIEGMLTCSGFVTSITILLIVLFLFTEAFGLFKSKVIEEGYVLALNKSNKVSVLSPAQIKNVFDEEITNWKELGGEDLPIRVFRLEDITQYYTEEELGDKITELVEKTPGIVAFVPQKFIVHPDAVHFIEDNTISVKDVFAGAEWFPTATPAAQFGFLPLITGTLWVSLFAILFALPFGLSVSIYMSEVANPKVRNWLKPIIELLSGIPSVVYGFFGLIVIVPLIQKLFDLPVGESGLAGSIVLAIMAL
;
A
#
# COMPACT_ATOMS: atom_id res chain seq x y z
N MET A 1 76.25 -1.99 -62.15
CA MET A 1 75.65 -0.87 -61.42
C MET A 1 74.87 -1.51 -60.26
N ILE A 2 75.51 -1.61 -59.09
CA ILE A 2 74.96 -2.28 -57.91
C ILE A 2 74.39 -1.15 -57.08
N GLU A 3 73.01 -1.07 -56.98
CA GLU A 3 72.32 -0.16 -56.05
C GLU A 3 72.41 -0.67 -54.66
N THR A 4 73.09 0.05 -53.80
CA THR A 4 73.23 -0.18 -52.38
C THR A 4 71.94 0.19 -51.66
N PHE A 5 71.27 -0.79 -51.07
CA PHE A 5 70.18 -0.62 -50.09
C PHE A 5 70.68 0.07 -48.80
N PRO A 6 70.02 1.06 -48.29
CA PRO A 6 70.42 1.70 -47.02
C PRO A 6 70.06 0.79 -45.86
N SER A 7 71.02 0.10 -45.32
CA SER A 7 71.00 -0.65 -44.08
C SER A 7 71.23 0.32 -42.93
N ASN A 8 70.17 0.98 -42.42
CA ASN A 8 70.21 1.52 -41.05
C ASN A 8 68.82 1.98 -40.52
N VAL A 9 67.89 1.06 -40.52
CA VAL A 9 66.71 1.20 -39.60
C VAL A 9 67.08 0.52 -38.31
N SER A 10 67.47 1.31 -37.31
CA SER A 10 67.88 0.75 -36.03
C SER A 10 66.74 -0.07 -35.43
N HIS A 11 66.98 -1.31 -35.04
CA HIS A 11 66.03 -2.22 -34.40
C HIS A 11 65.29 -1.56 -33.22
N THR A 12 65.90 -0.59 -32.56
CA THR A 12 65.33 0.21 -31.48
C THR A 12 64.18 1.14 -31.95
N SER A 13 64.17 1.61 -33.19
CA SER A 13 63.07 2.46 -33.71
C SER A 13 61.82 1.62 -34.04
N LEU A 14 61.97 0.43 -34.54
CA LEU A 14 60.89 -0.53 -34.81
C LEU A 14 60.21 -1.01 -33.53
N ILE A 15 61.00 -1.36 -32.52
CA ILE A 15 60.48 -1.77 -31.21
C ILE A 15 59.70 -0.64 -30.53
N LYS A 16 60.20 0.60 -30.57
CA LYS A 16 59.48 1.77 -30.03
C LYS A 16 58.15 2.06 -30.77
N ARG A 17 58.10 1.90 -32.08
CA ARG A 17 56.86 2.06 -32.86
C ARG A 17 55.87 0.95 -32.56
N CYS A 18 56.32 -0.28 -32.39
CA CYS A 18 55.47 -1.42 -32.02
C CYS A 18 54.88 -1.22 -30.60
N PHE A 19 55.68 -0.80 -29.61
CA PHE A 19 55.24 -0.48 -28.26
C PHE A 19 54.26 0.70 -28.22
N LEU A 20 54.46 1.73 -29.03
CA LEU A 20 53.52 2.86 -29.15
C LEU A 20 52.20 2.44 -29.79
N CYS A 21 52.23 1.53 -30.78
CA CYS A 21 51.04 0.99 -31.43
C CYS A 21 50.20 0.15 -30.45
N ILE A 22 50.84 -0.74 -29.69
CA ILE A 22 50.18 -1.57 -28.65
C ILE A 22 49.58 -0.69 -27.54
N ARG A 23 50.32 0.33 -27.09
CA ARG A 23 49.85 1.26 -26.07
C ARG A 23 48.67 2.11 -26.53
N ASN A 24 48.69 2.55 -27.80
CA ASN A 24 47.58 3.29 -28.39
C ASN A 24 46.34 2.40 -28.62
N HIS A 25 46.54 1.16 -29.05
CA HIS A 25 45.45 0.21 -29.21
C HIS A 25 44.78 -0.12 -27.85
N SER A 26 45.57 -0.35 -26.78
CA SER A 26 45.08 -0.53 -25.45
C SER A 26 44.29 0.66 -24.91
N ARG A 27 44.75 1.89 -25.19
CA ARG A 27 44.01 3.12 -24.80
C ARG A 27 42.72 3.29 -25.58
N TYR A 28 42.72 2.94 -26.88
CA TYR A 28 41.53 2.98 -27.73
C TYR A 28 40.48 1.98 -27.24
N MET A 29 40.88 0.74 -26.95
CA MET A 29 40.00 -0.30 -26.42
C MET A 29 39.38 0.11 -25.05
N LYS A 30 40.19 0.70 -24.15
CA LYS A 30 39.67 1.24 -22.88
C LYS A 30 38.62 2.31 -23.10
N LYS A 31 38.85 3.29 -23.98
CA LYS A 31 37.89 4.34 -24.30
C LYS A 31 36.58 3.81 -24.91
N VAL A 32 36.68 2.79 -25.76
CA VAL A 32 35.50 2.14 -26.35
C VAL A 32 34.73 1.42 -25.29
N PHE A 33 35.42 0.68 -24.41
CA PHE A 33 34.79 -0.03 -23.27
C PHE A 33 34.11 0.93 -22.27
N GLU A 34 34.79 2.04 -21.94
CA GLU A 34 34.23 3.12 -21.11
C GLU A 34 32.94 3.70 -21.71
N LYS A 35 32.95 4.00 -23.04
CA LYS A 35 31.75 4.51 -23.72
C LYS A 35 30.59 3.49 -23.76
N ILE A 36 30.90 2.22 -23.91
CA ILE A 36 29.89 1.16 -23.89
C ILE A 36 29.25 1.08 -22.47
N ILE A 37 30.09 1.09 -21.42
CA ILE A 37 29.60 1.09 -20.04
C ILE A 37 28.77 2.34 -19.75
N GLU A 38 29.27 3.52 -20.14
CA GLU A 38 28.55 4.77 -19.97
C GLU A 38 27.18 4.75 -20.70
N GLY A 39 27.17 4.23 -21.94
CA GLY A 39 25.92 4.04 -22.69
C GLY A 39 24.97 3.08 -22.04
N MET A 40 25.44 1.96 -21.49
CA MET A 40 24.63 1.00 -20.76
C MET A 40 24.06 1.61 -19.48
N LEU A 41 24.86 2.35 -18.71
CA LEU A 41 24.42 3.02 -17.48
C LEU A 41 23.38 4.10 -17.78
N THR A 42 23.60 4.89 -18.83
CA THR A 42 22.66 5.92 -19.27
C THR A 42 21.33 5.30 -19.72
N CYS A 43 21.39 4.23 -20.51
CA CYS A 43 20.21 3.49 -20.95
C CYS A 43 19.45 2.89 -19.77
N SER A 44 20.17 2.26 -18.83
CA SER A 44 19.57 1.73 -17.58
C SER A 44 18.89 2.83 -16.76
N GLY A 45 19.53 3.99 -16.59
CA GLY A 45 18.95 5.13 -15.89
C GLY A 45 17.67 5.65 -16.58
N PHE A 46 17.66 5.70 -17.90
CA PHE A 46 16.49 6.11 -18.67
C PHE A 46 15.33 5.13 -18.56
N VAL A 47 15.61 3.81 -18.66
CA VAL A 47 14.62 2.75 -18.47
C VAL A 47 14.02 2.82 -17.05
N THR A 48 14.86 2.98 -16.03
CA THR A 48 14.40 3.10 -14.63
C THR A 48 13.50 4.32 -14.46
N SER A 49 13.87 5.47 -15.03
CA SER A 49 13.06 6.69 -14.95
C SER A 49 11.70 6.53 -15.62
N ILE A 50 11.67 5.90 -16.81
CA ILE A 50 10.39 5.60 -17.49
C ILE A 50 9.56 4.63 -16.67
N THR A 51 10.15 3.59 -16.10
CA THR A 51 9.44 2.61 -15.28
C THR A 51 8.80 3.28 -14.07
N ILE A 52 9.52 4.15 -13.37
CA ILE A 52 8.97 4.91 -12.24
C ILE A 52 7.81 5.78 -12.70
N LEU A 53 7.94 6.49 -13.83
CA LEU A 53 6.87 7.31 -14.37
C LEU A 53 5.63 6.49 -14.71
N LEU A 54 5.80 5.32 -15.33
CA LEU A 54 4.69 4.41 -15.65
C LEU A 54 4.00 3.87 -14.39
N ILE A 55 4.77 3.53 -13.34
CA ILE A 55 4.21 3.11 -12.04
C ILE A 55 3.37 4.24 -11.44
N VAL A 56 3.89 5.46 -11.44
CA VAL A 56 3.16 6.62 -10.92
C VAL A 56 1.87 6.85 -11.71
N LEU A 57 1.93 6.82 -13.04
CA LEU A 57 0.73 6.95 -13.89
C LEU A 57 -0.28 5.84 -13.64
N PHE A 58 0.17 4.60 -13.50
CA PHE A 58 -0.69 3.47 -13.18
C PHE A 58 -1.38 3.66 -11.83
N LEU A 59 -0.63 4.03 -10.78
CA LEU A 59 -1.20 4.30 -9.45
C LEU A 59 -2.23 5.44 -9.48
N PHE A 60 -1.99 6.48 -10.27
CA PHE A 60 -2.97 7.55 -10.46
C PHE A 60 -4.26 7.05 -11.13
N THR A 61 -4.15 6.23 -12.18
CA THR A 61 -5.34 5.68 -12.86
C THR A 61 -6.16 4.79 -11.93
N GLU A 62 -5.51 3.95 -11.11
CA GLU A 62 -6.17 3.13 -10.09
C GLU A 62 -6.82 3.99 -9.00
N ALA A 63 -6.11 5.02 -8.50
CA ALA A 63 -6.65 5.92 -7.50
C ALA A 63 -7.90 6.67 -8.00
N PHE A 64 -7.91 7.10 -9.26
CA PHE A 64 -9.12 7.70 -9.87
C PHE A 64 -10.24 6.68 -10.10
N GLY A 65 -9.90 5.41 -10.30
CA GLY A 65 -10.86 4.30 -10.37
C GLY A 65 -11.71 4.19 -9.10
N LEU A 66 -11.13 4.48 -7.94
CA LEU A 66 -11.82 4.45 -6.64
C LEU A 66 -13.10 5.30 -6.64
N PHE A 67 -13.05 6.50 -7.22
CA PHE A 67 -14.22 7.40 -7.28
C PHE A 67 -15.33 6.93 -8.25
N LYS A 68 -15.06 5.88 -9.03
CA LYS A 68 -16.06 5.23 -9.89
C LYS A 68 -16.57 3.92 -9.30
N SER A 69 -15.92 3.44 -8.24
CA SER A 69 -16.32 2.20 -7.57
C SER A 69 -17.65 2.41 -6.85
N LYS A 70 -18.45 1.38 -6.90
CA LYS A 70 -19.70 1.31 -6.15
C LYS A 70 -19.41 1.09 -4.67
N VAL A 71 -20.27 1.63 -3.83
CA VAL A 71 -20.16 1.49 -2.37
C VAL A 71 -20.55 0.10 -1.91
N ILE A 72 -21.58 -0.47 -2.56
CA ILE A 72 -22.11 -1.79 -2.28
C ILE A 72 -21.38 -2.82 -3.13
N GLU A 73 -21.10 -3.99 -2.58
CA GLU A 73 -20.44 -5.09 -3.27
C GLU A 73 -21.19 -5.48 -4.56
N GLU A 74 -20.43 -5.75 -5.64
CA GLU A 74 -21.03 -6.14 -6.92
C GLU A 74 -21.88 -7.39 -6.79
N GLY A 75 -23.09 -7.31 -7.34
CA GLY A 75 -24.08 -8.40 -7.29
C GLY A 75 -24.94 -8.41 -6.03
N TYR A 76 -24.69 -7.51 -5.08
CA TYR A 76 -25.53 -7.30 -3.88
C TYR A 76 -26.32 -6.01 -3.98
N VAL A 77 -27.43 -5.97 -3.24
CA VAL A 77 -28.31 -4.80 -3.13
C VAL A 77 -28.77 -4.59 -1.69
N LEU A 78 -29.04 -3.34 -1.36
CA LEU A 78 -29.75 -2.97 -0.13
C LEU A 78 -31.22 -2.78 -0.48
N ALA A 79 -32.03 -3.75 -0.06
CA ALA A 79 -33.48 -3.77 -0.29
C ALA A 79 -34.23 -3.28 0.96
N LEU A 80 -35.11 -2.31 0.78
CA LEU A 80 -35.96 -1.73 1.79
C LEU A 80 -37.42 -2.07 1.50
N ASN A 81 -38.26 -1.95 2.52
CA ASN A 81 -39.70 -1.95 2.33
C ASN A 81 -40.13 -0.77 1.43
N LYS A 82 -41.10 -0.97 0.56
CA LYS A 82 -41.59 0.03 -0.40
C LYS A 82 -42.12 1.31 0.27
N SER A 83 -42.60 1.22 1.52
CA SER A 83 -43.04 2.38 2.30
C SER A 83 -41.90 3.31 2.70
N ASN A 84 -40.66 2.83 2.73
CA ASN A 84 -39.50 3.64 3.11
C ASN A 84 -39.09 4.55 1.93
N LYS A 85 -38.92 5.85 2.23
CA LYS A 85 -38.59 6.88 1.23
C LYS A 85 -37.11 7.21 1.16
N VAL A 86 -36.29 6.57 1.99
CA VAL A 86 -34.83 6.79 1.99
C VAL A 86 -34.20 6.10 0.79
N SER A 87 -33.70 6.90 -0.16
CA SER A 87 -33.12 6.39 -1.40
C SER A 87 -31.60 6.40 -1.43
N VAL A 88 -30.97 7.20 -0.56
CA VAL A 88 -29.55 7.47 -0.59
C VAL A 88 -28.97 7.39 0.82
N LEU A 89 -27.95 6.58 1.01
CA LEU A 89 -27.19 6.49 2.25
C LEU A 89 -25.69 6.59 1.96
N SER A 90 -24.95 7.29 2.82
CA SER A 90 -23.48 7.28 2.75
C SER A 90 -22.91 5.94 3.24
N PRO A 91 -21.68 5.56 2.84
CA PRO A 91 -21.03 4.34 3.33
C PRO A 91 -21.01 4.24 4.85
N ALA A 92 -20.73 5.34 5.55
CA ALA A 92 -20.73 5.39 7.01
C ALA A 92 -22.13 5.18 7.61
N GLN A 93 -23.18 5.74 6.98
CA GLN A 93 -24.55 5.50 7.44
C GLN A 93 -24.98 4.06 7.25
N ILE A 94 -24.64 3.43 6.12
CA ILE A 94 -24.92 2.01 5.90
C ILE A 94 -24.24 1.16 6.98
N LYS A 95 -22.95 1.42 7.24
CA LYS A 95 -22.24 0.72 8.32
C LYS A 95 -22.92 0.89 9.68
N ASN A 96 -23.20 2.12 10.10
CA ASN A 96 -23.82 2.41 11.39
C ASN A 96 -25.21 1.78 11.55
N VAL A 97 -25.94 1.61 10.45
CA VAL A 97 -27.21 0.85 10.45
C VAL A 97 -26.97 -0.64 10.69
N PHE A 98 -25.98 -1.24 10.02
CA PHE A 98 -25.68 -2.67 10.17
C PHE A 98 -24.94 -3.01 11.47
N ASP A 99 -24.27 -2.03 12.07
CA ASP A 99 -23.65 -2.14 13.40
C ASP A 99 -24.63 -1.79 14.54
N GLU A 100 -25.92 -1.50 14.19
CA GLU A 100 -26.99 -1.15 15.13
C GLU A 100 -26.73 0.13 15.93
N GLU A 101 -25.84 1.00 15.45
CA GLU A 101 -25.60 2.33 16.04
C GLU A 101 -26.72 3.31 15.69
N ILE A 102 -27.29 3.19 14.48
CA ILE A 102 -28.50 3.92 14.04
C ILE A 102 -29.64 2.91 14.04
N THR A 103 -30.62 3.13 14.92
CA THR A 103 -31.72 2.18 15.14
C THR A 103 -33.08 2.68 14.63
N ASN A 104 -33.16 3.92 14.15
CA ASN A 104 -34.41 4.52 13.67
C ASN A 104 -34.21 5.25 12.33
N TRP A 105 -35.09 5.00 11.38
CA TRP A 105 -35.08 5.64 10.06
C TRP A 105 -35.22 7.15 10.11
N LYS A 106 -35.81 7.70 11.15
CA LYS A 106 -35.93 9.15 11.36
C LYS A 106 -34.56 9.85 11.39
N GLU A 107 -33.54 9.21 11.92
CA GLU A 107 -32.17 9.75 11.97
C GLU A 107 -31.57 9.88 10.57
N LEU A 108 -32.08 9.12 9.61
CA LEU A 108 -31.65 9.12 8.21
C LEU A 108 -32.61 9.90 7.28
N GLY A 109 -33.56 10.67 7.85
CA GLY A 109 -34.53 11.46 7.11
C GLY A 109 -35.76 10.67 6.63
N GLY A 110 -35.92 9.45 7.11
CA GLY A 110 -37.11 8.61 6.87
C GLY A 110 -38.24 8.85 7.86
N GLU A 111 -39.19 7.93 7.88
CA GLU A 111 -40.30 7.92 8.83
C GLU A 111 -39.84 7.44 10.22
N ASP A 112 -40.62 7.74 11.25
CA ASP A 112 -40.34 7.30 12.66
C ASP A 112 -40.64 5.81 12.81
N LEU A 113 -39.73 4.98 12.27
CA LEU A 113 -39.82 3.53 12.28
C LEU A 113 -38.49 2.91 12.75
N PRO A 114 -38.54 1.88 13.60
CA PRO A 114 -37.33 1.18 14.00
C PRO A 114 -36.71 0.44 12.81
N ILE A 115 -35.38 0.52 12.69
CA ILE A 115 -34.62 -0.21 11.68
C ILE A 115 -34.55 -1.69 12.09
N ARG A 116 -34.85 -2.57 11.14
CA ARG A 116 -34.66 -4.02 11.29
C ARG A 116 -33.65 -4.48 10.26
N VAL A 117 -32.45 -4.76 10.72
CA VAL A 117 -31.37 -5.29 9.88
C VAL A 117 -31.64 -6.75 9.57
N PHE A 118 -31.57 -7.11 8.31
CA PHE A 118 -31.65 -8.49 7.84
C PHE A 118 -30.38 -8.86 7.08
N ARG A 119 -29.76 -9.95 7.50
CA ARG A 119 -28.60 -10.56 6.86
C ARG A 119 -29.01 -11.90 6.25
N LEU A 120 -28.47 -12.20 5.08
CA LEU A 120 -28.79 -13.46 4.38
C LEU A 120 -28.53 -14.70 5.24
N GLU A 121 -27.51 -14.64 6.10
CA GLU A 121 -27.11 -15.71 7.01
C GLU A 121 -28.21 -16.10 7.99
N ASP A 122 -29.14 -15.18 8.30
CA ASP A 122 -30.22 -15.40 9.25
C ASP A 122 -31.24 -16.43 8.78
N ILE A 123 -31.39 -16.61 7.44
CA ILE A 123 -32.38 -17.54 6.89
C ILE A 123 -31.78 -18.66 6.04
N THR A 124 -30.52 -18.62 5.62
CA THR A 124 -29.89 -19.66 4.80
C THR A 124 -29.89 -21.04 5.46
N GLN A 125 -30.02 -21.09 6.79
CA GLN A 125 -30.10 -22.33 7.56
C GLN A 125 -31.47 -23.02 7.47
N TYR A 126 -32.52 -22.31 7.07
CA TYR A 126 -33.90 -22.78 7.16
C TYR A 126 -34.55 -23.04 5.80
N TYR A 127 -34.01 -22.48 4.71
CA TYR A 127 -34.60 -22.54 3.36
C TYR A 127 -33.60 -23.00 2.33
N THR A 128 -34.10 -23.66 1.29
CA THR A 128 -33.29 -24.02 0.11
C THR A 128 -33.04 -22.80 -0.76
N GLU A 129 -31.99 -22.83 -1.59
CA GLU A 129 -31.62 -21.70 -2.46
C GLU A 129 -32.78 -21.29 -3.40
N GLU A 130 -33.62 -22.23 -3.82
CA GLU A 130 -34.78 -22.00 -4.69
C GLU A 130 -35.89 -21.22 -3.96
N GLU A 131 -36.08 -21.46 -2.66
CA GLU A 131 -37.13 -20.83 -1.86
C GLU A 131 -36.69 -19.47 -1.30
N LEU A 132 -35.38 -19.22 -1.17
CA LEU A 132 -34.82 -17.99 -0.58
C LEU A 132 -35.34 -16.73 -1.26
N GLY A 133 -35.43 -16.71 -2.59
CA GLY A 133 -35.84 -15.53 -3.34
C GLY A 133 -37.25 -15.06 -2.99
N ASP A 134 -38.22 -15.96 -2.99
CA ASP A 134 -39.61 -15.64 -2.63
C ASP A 134 -39.73 -15.24 -1.17
N LYS A 135 -39.02 -15.92 -0.27
CA LYS A 135 -39.05 -15.63 1.16
C LYS A 135 -38.42 -14.29 1.53
N ILE A 136 -37.29 -13.94 0.92
CA ILE A 136 -36.65 -12.64 1.11
C ILE A 136 -37.58 -11.53 0.62
N THR A 137 -38.14 -11.66 -0.58
CA THR A 137 -39.05 -10.67 -1.13
C THR A 137 -40.28 -10.50 -0.26
N GLU A 138 -40.89 -11.59 0.19
CA GLU A 138 -42.05 -11.61 1.09
C GLU A 138 -41.72 -10.92 2.43
N LEU A 139 -40.53 -11.21 3.00
CA LEU A 139 -40.08 -10.62 4.28
C LEU A 139 -39.89 -9.11 4.16
N VAL A 140 -39.23 -8.65 3.09
CA VAL A 140 -39.00 -7.21 2.84
C VAL A 140 -40.31 -6.48 2.61
N GLU A 141 -41.27 -7.07 1.89
CA GLU A 141 -42.58 -6.49 1.64
C GLU A 141 -43.43 -6.36 2.91
N LYS A 142 -43.42 -7.39 3.75
CA LYS A 142 -44.28 -7.47 4.95
C LYS A 142 -43.72 -6.73 6.18
N THR A 143 -42.43 -6.42 6.20
CA THR A 143 -41.78 -5.83 7.38
C THR A 143 -41.47 -4.36 7.17
N PRO A 144 -42.26 -3.43 7.72
CA PRO A 144 -41.92 -2.02 7.72
C PRO A 144 -40.58 -1.78 8.45
N GLY A 145 -39.75 -0.88 7.93
CA GLY A 145 -38.47 -0.53 8.53
C GLY A 145 -37.34 -1.52 8.30
N ILE A 146 -37.54 -2.59 7.53
CA ILE A 146 -36.50 -3.56 7.19
C ILE A 146 -35.45 -2.95 6.24
N VAL A 147 -34.18 -3.31 6.45
CA VAL A 147 -33.08 -3.18 5.49
C VAL A 147 -32.43 -4.53 5.31
N ALA A 148 -32.41 -5.02 4.08
CA ALA A 148 -31.85 -6.33 3.74
C ALA A 148 -30.65 -6.18 2.81
N PHE A 149 -29.48 -6.71 3.21
CA PHE A 149 -28.32 -6.84 2.35
C PHE A 149 -28.29 -8.25 1.77
N VAL A 150 -28.64 -8.35 0.48
CA VAL A 150 -28.84 -9.64 -0.18
C VAL A 150 -28.32 -9.62 -1.63
N PRO A 151 -27.89 -10.77 -2.16
CA PRO A 151 -27.61 -10.89 -3.59
C PRO A 151 -28.82 -10.49 -4.44
N GLN A 152 -28.60 -9.70 -5.47
CA GLN A 152 -29.66 -9.22 -6.38
C GLN A 152 -30.47 -10.36 -6.99
N LYS A 153 -29.85 -11.53 -7.21
CA LYS A 153 -30.51 -12.73 -7.73
C LYS A 153 -31.68 -13.24 -6.88
N PHE A 154 -31.70 -12.92 -5.59
CA PHE A 154 -32.77 -13.33 -4.66
C PHE A 154 -33.94 -12.34 -4.57
N ILE A 155 -33.91 -11.25 -5.31
CA ILE A 155 -35.06 -10.36 -5.40
C ILE A 155 -35.89 -10.75 -6.63
N VAL A 156 -36.91 -11.55 -6.41
CA VAL A 156 -37.79 -12.09 -7.48
C VAL A 156 -38.72 -11.00 -8.03
N HIS A 157 -39.23 -10.13 -7.15
CA HIS A 157 -40.15 -9.06 -7.51
C HIS A 157 -39.54 -7.67 -7.20
N PRO A 158 -38.74 -7.10 -8.12
CA PRO A 158 -38.09 -5.80 -7.88
C PRO A 158 -39.08 -4.68 -7.64
N ASP A 159 -40.29 -4.75 -8.22
CA ASP A 159 -41.35 -3.76 -8.06
C ASP A 159 -41.96 -3.70 -6.66
N ALA A 160 -41.79 -4.78 -5.85
CA ALA A 160 -42.31 -4.87 -4.49
C ALA A 160 -41.39 -4.26 -3.44
N VAL A 161 -40.13 -4.01 -3.78
CA VAL A 161 -39.10 -3.51 -2.87
C VAL A 161 -38.59 -2.12 -3.31
N HIS A 162 -38.02 -1.38 -2.39
CA HIS A 162 -37.32 -0.13 -2.67
C HIS A 162 -35.82 -0.37 -2.52
N PHE A 163 -35.03 0.04 -3.51
CA PHE A 163 -33.59 -0.10 -3.49
C PHE A 163 -32.93 1.21 -3.06
N ILE A 164 -31.90 1.11 -2.24
CA ILE A 164 -31.00 2.23 -2.03
C ILE A 164 -30.17 2.40 -3.29
N GLU A 165 -30.13 3.62 -3.81
CA GLU A 165 -29.31 3.97 -4.96
C GLU A 165 -27.83 3.71 -4.63
N ASP A 166 -27.17 2.96 -5.50
CA ASP A 166 -25.75 2.63 -5.37
C ASP A 166 -24.93 3.88 -5.72
N ASN A 167 -24.56 4.61 -4.70
CA ASN A 167 -23.78 5.82 -4.85
C ASN A 167 -22.31 5.49 -5.10
N THR A 168 -21.71 6.28 -5.97
CA THR A 168 -20.24 6.31 -6.08
C THR A 168 -19.63 6.98 -4.87
N ILE A 169 -18.42 6.59 -4.53
CA ILE A 169 -17.66 7.12 -3.40
C ILE A 169 -17.45 8.62 -3.58
N SER A 170 -17.95 9.40 -2.62
CA SER A 170 -17.77 10.85 -2.63
C SER A 170 -16.37 11.26 -2.18
N VAL A 171 -15.85 12.34 -2.75
CA VAL A 171 -14.58 12.95 -2.29
C VAL A 171 -14.62 13.25 -0.79
N LYS A 172 -15.79 13.65 -0.26
CA LYS A 172 -15.98 13.90 1.17
C LYS A 172 -15.81 12.60 1.99
N ASP A 173 -16.36 11.49 1.52
CA ASP A 173 -16.25 10.20 2.22
C ASP A 173 -14.79 9.73 2.28
N VAL A 174 -14.01 10.00 1.24
CA VAL A 174 -12.58 9.67 1.19
C VAL A 174 -11.77 10.54 2.15
N PHE A 175 -11.93 11.85 2.13
CA PHE A 175 -11.09 12.75 2.93
C PHE A 175 -11.55 12.94 4.38
N ALA A 176 -12.85 12.81 4.64
CA ALA A 176 -13.44 12.99 5.98
C ALA A 176 -13.87 11.67 6.62
N GLY A 177 -13.80 10.55 5.91
CA GLY A 177 -14.12 9.23 6.45
C GLY A 177 -13.18 8.83 7.57
N ALA A 178 -13.74 8.27 8.64
CA ALA A 178 -13.00 7.90 9.85
C ALA A 178 -12.44 6.47 9.81
N GLU A 179 -12.79 5.68 8.80
CA GLU A 179 -12.40 4.28 8.71
C GLU A 179 -11.91 3.91 7.31
N TRP A 180 -10.93 3.01 7.25
CA TRP A 180 -10.39 2.45 6.01
C TRP A 180 -10.56 0.93 6.02
N PHE A 181 -11.70 0.46 5.51
CA PHE A 181 -12.02 -0.95 5.33
C PHE A 181 -12.64 -1.17 3.94
N PRO A 182 -11.82 -1.26 2.89
CA PRO A 182 -12.31 -1.40 1.52
C PRO A 182 -13.04 -2.74 1.25
N THR A 183 -12.84 -3.72 2.12
CA THR A 183 -13.48 -5.05 2.05
C THR A 183 -14.65 -5.21 3.04
N ALA A 184 -15.07 -4.13 3.70
CA ALA A 184 -16.19 -4.19 4.63
C ALA A 184 -17.50 -4.41 3.88
N THR A 185 -18.34 -5.29 4.43
CA THR A 185 -19.71 -5.55 3.99
C THR A 185 -20.69 -5.02 5.04
N PRO A 186 -21.82 -4.44 4.65
CA PRO A 186 -22.36 -4.31 3.28
C PRO A 186 -21.80 -3.15 2.46
N ALA A 187 -21.04 -2.24 3.07
CA ALA A 187 -20.51 -1.08 2.38
C ALA A 187 -19.03 -0.85 2.68
N ALA A 188 -18.22 -0.76 1.63
CA ALA A 188 -16.81 -0.46 1.72
C ALA A 188 -16.57 0.94 2.32
N GLN A 189 -15.57 1.07 3.21
CA GLN A 189 -15.19 2.31 3.87
C GLN A 189 -13.82 2.78 3.33
N PHE A 190 -13.75 4.00 2.83
CA PHE A 190 -12.55 4.55 2.18
C PHE A 190 -12.07 5.86 2.82
N GLY A 191 -12.12 5.98 4.12
CA GLY A 191 -11.67 7.18 4.82
C GLY A 191 -10.14 7.26 4.93
N PHE A 192 -9.51 8.35 4.46
CA PHE A 192 -8.06 8.56 4.55
C PHE A 192 -7.58 9.05 5.91
N LEU A 193 -8.47 9.57 6.75
CA LEU A 193 -8.09 10.16 8.02
C LEU A 193 -7.28 9.20 8.91
N PRO A 194 -7.67 7.93 9.12
CA PRO A 194 -6.88 7.00 9.92
C PRO A 194 -5.51 6.66 9.29
N LEU A 195 -5.40 6.65 7.96
CA LEU A 195 -4.12 6.43 7.29
C LEU A 195 -3.15 7.60 7.51
N ILE A 196 -3.65 8.83 7.39
CA ILE A 196 -2.85 10.04 7.62
C ILE A 196 -2.42 10.12 9.09
N THR A 197 -3.35 9.98 10.02
CA THR A 197 -3.06 10.03 11.45
C THR A 197 -2.13 8.88 11.88
N GLY A 198 -2.35 7.68 11.37
CA GLY A 198 -1.51 6.52 11.63
C GLY A 198 -0.06 6.73 11.17
N THR A 199 0.14 7.21 9.94
CA THR A 199 1.49 7.50 9.42
C THR A 199 2.19 8.62 10.19
N LEU A 200 1.46 9.67 10.60
CA LEU A 200 2.01 10.75 11.42
C LEU A 200 2.47 10.23 12.80
N TRP A 201 1.63 9.44 13.47
CA TRP A 201 1.98 8.86 14.77
C TRP A 201 3.18 7.91 14.66
N VAL A 202 3.16 6.98 13.72
CA VAL A 202 4.27 6.02 13.52
C VAL A 202 5.57 6.75 13.20
N SER A 203 5.55 7.77 12.34
CA SER A 203 6.72 8.54 11.99
C SER A 203 7.26 9.35 13.19
N LEU A 204 6.35 9.97 13.95
CA LEU A 204 6.73 10.76 15.15
C LEU A 204 7.44 9.87 16.18
N PHE A 205 6.88 8.72 16.50
CA PHE A 205 7.50 7.79 17.45
C PHE A 205 8.79 7.17 16.90
N ALA A 206 8.86 6.87 15.60
CA ALA A 206 10.09 6.40 14.98
C ALA A 206 11.23 7.40 15.15
N ILE A 207 10.98 8.69 14.89
CA ILE A 207 11.97 9.75 15.09
C ILE A 207 12.33 9.89 16.59
N LEU A 208 11.33 9.87 17.45
CA LEU A 208 11.53 9.98 18.90
C LEU A 208 12.44 8.87 19.44
N PHE A 209 12.31 7.65 18.94
CA PHE A 209 13.18 6.53 19.31
C PHE A 209 14.54 6.58 18.60
N ALA A 210 14.58 6.88 17.30
CA ALA A 210 15.83 6.90 16.53
C ALA A 210 16.78 8.04 16.97
N LEU A 211 16.23 9.22 17.28
CA LEU A 211 17.01 10.43 17.53
C LEU A 211 18.00 10.31 18.71
N PRO A 212 17.63 9.84 19.91
CA PRO A 212 18.57 9.72 21.02
C PRO A 212 19.68 8.71 20.73
N PHE A 213 19.37 7.58 20.09
CA PHE A 213 20.36 6.56 19.75
C PHE A 213 21.27 7.03 18.61
N GLY A 214 20.70 7.59 17.53
CA GLY A 214 21.45 8.11 16.40
C GLY A 214 22.40 9.24 16.77
N LEU A 215 21.93 10.19 17.59
CA LEU A 215 22.79 11.26 18.13
C LEU A 215 23.91 10.69 19.01
N SER A 216 23.59 9.76 19.90
CA SER A 216 24.58 9.13 20.77
C SER A 216 25.67 8.42 19.99
N VAL A 217 25.31 7.62 18.98
CA VAL A 217 26.24 6.92 18.08
C VAL A 217 27.07 7.93 17.29
N SER A 218 26.45 8.97 16.74
CA SER A 218 27.15 9.99 15.96
C SER A 218 28.17 10.76 16.79
N ILE A 219 27.79 11.23 17.99
CA ILE A 219 28.70 11.92 18.91
C ILE A 219 29.82 10.99 19.36
N TYR A 220 29.52 9.77 19.73
CA TYR A 220 30.53 8.79 20.11
C TYR A 220 31.55 8.55 18.98
N MET A 221 31.07 8.38 17.77
CA MET A 221 31.95 8.15 16.60
C MET A 221 32.79 9.36 16.21
N SER A 222 32.27 10.60 16.42
CA SER A 222 33.01 11.82 16.05
C SER A 222 34.02 12.29 17.12
N GLU A 223 33.62 12.22 18.39
CA GLU A 223 34.37 12.87 19.46
C GLU A 223 35.06 11.92 20.42
N VAL A 224 34.47 10.75 20.67
CA VAL A 224 34.90 9.83 21.75
C VAL A 224 35.69 8.63 21.26
N ALA A 225 35.29 8.05 20.12
CA ALA A 225 35.86 6.82 19.63
C ALA A 225 37.30 6.97 19.16
N ASN A 226 38.19 6.09 19.69
CA ASN A 226 39.57 6.04 19.21
C ASN A 226 39.66 5.54 17.77
N PRO A 227 40.73 5.89 17.01
CA PRO A 227 40.86 5.51 15.61
C PRO A 227 40.66 4.02 15.32
N LYS A 228 41.10 3.15 16.25
CA LYS A 228 40.93 1.68 16.07
C LYS A 228 39.48 1.26 16.11
N VAL A 229 38.71 1.77 17.07
CA VAL A 229 37.27 1.48 17.21
C VAL A 229 36.50 2.05 16.04
N ARG A 230 36.79 3.29 15.66
CA ARG A 230 36.16 3.96 14.52
C ARG A 230 36.37 3.20 13.20
N ASN A 231 37.60 2.76 12.94
CA ASN A 231 37.92 2.02 11.73
C ASN A 231 37.27 0.64 11.66
N TRP A 232 36.89 0.06 12.80
CA TRP A 232 36.20 -1.22 12.87
C TRP A 232 34.67 -1.06 12.81
N LEU A 233 34.12 -0.07 13.52
CA LEU A 233 32.67 0.18 13.55
C LEU A 233 32.14 0.76 12.21
N LYS A 234 32.90 1.63 11.55
CA LYS A 234 32.48 2.27 10.31
C LYS A 234 32.06 1.28 9.21
N PRO A 235 32.84 0.23 8.87
CA PRO A 235 32.41 -0.76 7.90
C PRO A 235 31.16 -1.55 8.32
N ILE A 236 30.96 -1.78 9.62
CA ILE A 236 29.77 -2.49 10.12
C ILE A 236 28.53 -1.63 9.89
N ILE A 237 28.58 -0.33 10.21
CA ILE A 237 27.47 0.59 9.95
C ILE A 237 27.17 0.70 8.45
N GLU A 238 28.22 0.76 7.62
CA GLU A 238 28.08 0.78 6.15
C GLU A 238 27.42 -0.51 5.62
N LEU A 239 27.75 -1.67 6.18
CA LEU A 239 27.13 -2.96 5.86
C LEU A 239 25.65 -2.98 6.28
N LEU A 240 25.33 -2.48 7.49
CA LEU A 240 23.94 -2.41 7.96
C LEU A 240 23.09 -1.48 7.10
N SER A 241 23.64 -0.35 6.67
CA SER A 241 22.92 0.58 5.76
C SER A 241 22.65 -0.02 4.37
N GLY A 242 23.40 -1.06 3.97
CA GLY A 242 23.20 -1.80 2.73
C GLY A 242 22.09 -2.85 2.78
N ILE A 243 21.53 -3.14 3.96
CA ILE A 243 20.45 -4.13 4.09
C ILE A 243 19.16 -3.58 3.49
N PRO A 244 18.50 -4.34 2.57
CA PRO A 244 17.22 -3.91 2.02
C PRO A 244 16.15 -3.71 3.11
N SER A 245 15.33 -2.67 2.99
CA SER A 245 14.26 -2.34 3.96
C SER A 245 13.28 -3.49 4.22
N VAL A 246 13.04 -4.33 3.20
CA VAL A 246 12.18 -5.53 3.32
C VAL A 246 12.69 -6.50 4.37
N VAL A 247 14.02 -6.64 4.53
CA VAL A 247 14.63 -7.52 5.56
C VAL A 247 14.33 -6.99 6.95
N TYR A 248 14.41 -5.65 7.15
CA TYR A 248 14.03 -5.04 8.42
C TYR A 248 12.55 -5.23 8.73
N GLY A 249 11.67 -5.10 7.72
CA GLY A 249 10.25 -5.36 7.87
C GLY A 249 9.95 -6.81 8.28
N PHE A 250 10.61 -7.76 7.63
CA PHE A 250 10.49 -9.19 7.96
C PHE A 250 10.99 -9.51 9.38
N PHE A 251 12.13 -8.95 9.76
CA PHE A 251 12.64 -9.05 11.13
C PHE A 251 11.64 -8.47 12.14
N GLY A 252 11.04 -7.33 11.79
CA GLY A 252 10.01 -6.70 12.60
C GLY A 252 8.83 -7.62 12.87
N LEU A 253 8.31 -8.27 11.83
CA LEU A 253 7.18 -9.20 11.93
C LEU A 253 7.50 -10.43 12.79
N ILE A 254 8.70 -11.02 12.63
CA ILE A 254 9.04 -12.27 13.30
C ILE A 254 9.55 -12.06 14.72
N VAL A 255 10.22 -10.94 15.00
CA VAL A 255 10.90 -10.72 16.29
C VAL A 255 10.23 -9.63 17.10
N ILE A 256 10.05 -8.43 16.51
CA ILE A 256 9.56 -7.25 17.26
C ILE A 256 8.07 -7.38 17.60
N VAL A 257 7.24 -7.81 16.65
CA VAL A 257 5.79 -7.97 16.85
C VAL A 257 5.49 -8.98 17.97
N PRO A 258 6.03 -10.22 17.98
CA PRO A 258 5.80 -11.16 19.07
C PRO A 258 6.40 -10.70 20.41
N LEU A 259 7.51 -9.96 20.37
CA LEU A 259 8.12 -9.40 21.57
C LEU A 259 7.20 -8.37 22.24
N ILE A 260 6.63 -7.45 21.45
CA ILE A 260 5.68 -6.44 21.92
C ILE A 260 4.40 -7.11 22.42
N GLN A 261 3.88 -8.08 21.68
CA GLN A 261 2.69 -8.84 22.07
C GLN A 261 2.85 -9.46 23.47
N LYS A 262 4.00 -10.11 23.71
CA LYS A 262 4.28 -10.74 25.03
C LYS A 262 4.57 -9.73 26.13
N LEU A 263 5.24 -8.61 25.80
CA LEU A 263 5.64 -7.63 26.79
C LEU A 263 4.44 -6.84 27.34
N PHE A 264 3.46 -6.57 26.49
CA PHE A 264 2.28 -5.77 26.84
C PHE A 264 1.00 -6.61 26.99
N ASP A 265 1.11 -7.95 26.89
CA ASP A 265 0.00 -8.90 26.96
C ASP A 265 -1.16 -8.52 26.02
N LEU A 266 -0.81 -8.19 24.77
CA LEU A 266 -1.79 -7.74 23.78
C LEU A 266 -2.38 -8.95 23.02
N PRO A 267 -3.64 -8.88 22.60
CA PRO A 267 -4.25 -9.93 21.78
C PRO A 267 -3.57 -10.03 20.39
N VAL A 268 -3.07 -8.90 19.89
CA VAL A 268 -2.34 -8.79 18.59
C VAL A 268 -1.12 -7.91 18.79
N GLY A 269 0.05 -8.35 18.31
CA GLY A 269 1.31 -7.59 18.45
C GLY A 269 1.56 -6.59 17.32
N GLU A 270 0.80 -6.69 16.23
CA GLU A 270 0.85 -5.77 15.10
C GLU A 270 0.27 -4.42 15.52
N SER A 271 1.14 -3.46 15.74
CA SER A 271 0.77 -2.15 16.29
C SER A 271 1.63 -1.03 15.70
N GLY A 272 1.15 0.19 15.78
CA GLY A 272 1.92 1.39 15.41
C GLY A 272 3.24 1.50 16.20
N LEU A 273 3.27 0.99 17.44
CA LEU A 273 4.50 0.92 18.25
C LEU A 273 5.53 -0.03 17.62
N ALA A 274 5.10 -1.22 17.20
CA ALA A 274 5.98 -2.17 16.52
C ALA A 274 6.56 -1.58 15.24
N GLY A 275 5.72 -0.97 14.41
CA GLY A 275 6.14 -0.26 13.20
C GLY A 275 7.12 0.88 13.49
N SER A 276 6.88 1.66 14.53
CA SER A 276 7.77 2.77 14.93
C SER A 276 9.15 2.29 15.36
N ILE A 277 9.23 1.19 16.11
CA ILE A 277 10.51 0.60 16.55
C ILE A 277 11.29 0.08 15.33
N VAL A 278 10.62 -0.63 14.41
CA VAL A 278 11.27 -1.15 13.18
C VAL A 278 11.80 0.00 12.33
N LEU A 279 11.01 1.05 12.14
CA LEU A 279 11.43 2.25 11.40
C LEU A 279 12.57 2.98 12.11
N ALA A 280 12.57 3.05 13.45
CA ALA A 280 13.65 3.63 14.21
C ALA A 280 14.96 2.87 14.02
N ILE A 281 14.92 1.53 14.04
CA ILE A 281 16.10 0.67 13.79
C ILE A 281 16.61 0.87 12.35
N MET A 282 15.71 1.02 11.39
CA MET A 282 16.07 1.24 9.98
C MET A 282 16.69 2.63 9.75
N ALA A 283 16.32 3.63 10.57
CA ALA A 283 16.81 5.00 10.45
C ALA A 283 18.17 5.22 11.16
N LEU A 284 18.61 4.29 12.02
CA LEU A 284 19.90 4.33 12.73
C LEU A 284 21.07 3.89 11.85
#